data_2af300bce9420a034c8711f398d2cb0b
#
_entry.id   2af300bce9420a034c8711f398d2cb0b
#
_cell.length_a   1.000
_cell.length_b   1.000
_cell.length_c   1.000
_cell.angle_alpha   90.00
_cell.angle_beta   90.00
_cell.angle_gamma   90.00
#
_symmetry.space_group_name_H-M   'P 1'
#
loop_
_entity.id
_entity.type
_entity.pdbx_description
1 polymer ?
#
loop_
_entity_poly.entity_id
_entity_poly.type
_entity_poly.pdbx_seq_one_letter_code
_entity_poly.pdbx_strand_id
1 'polypeptide(L)'
;MNRQALGYIVFLLFLAAIPLMGIYPIFAMKIMCYALFACAFNLLLGFTGLLSFGHAAFLGSAAYASGHAMKLWGFSPELGILYGVLVAGLLGLAMGALAIRRSGIYFAMITLALSQMVYFFFLQAKFTGGEDGLQGVPRGTLFGLIDLKSDLNLYYVVMGLFVLGYFIIWRT
;
A
#
# COMPACT_ATOMS: atom_id res chain seq x y z
N MET A 1 8.07 14.26 29.79
CA MET A 1 7.55 13.87 28.46
C MET A 1 8.72 13.97 27.48
N ASN A 2 9.15 12.85 26.89
CA ASN A 2 10.33 12.81 26.01
C ASN A 2 10.11 13.73 24.82
N ARG A 3 11.12 14.55 24.45
CA ARG A 3 11.06 15.48 23.29
C ARG A 3 10.62 14.77 22.00
N GLN A 4 10.96 13.49 21.86
CA GLN A 4 10.54 12.63 20.74
C GLN A 4 9.04 12.33 20.77
N ALA A 5 8.48 12.00 21.95
CA ALA A 5 7.04 11.74 22.10
C ALA A 5 6.19 12.97 21.77
N LEU A 6 6.67 14.17 22.17
CA LEU A 6 6.02 15.43 21.82
C LEU A 6 6.00 15.65 20.29
N GLY A 7 7.10 15.34 19.59
CA GLY A 7 7.18 15.43 18.13
C GLY A 7 6.17 14.50 17.42
N TYR A 8 6.03 13.27 17.89
CA TYR A 8 5.05 12.33 17.33
C TYR A 8 3.61 12.79 17.55
N ILE A 9 3.29 13.30 18.74
CA ILE A 9 1.95 13.82 19.06
C ILE A 9 1.63 15.04 18.17
N VAL A 10 2.56 15.96 18.01
CA VAL A 10 2.38 17.13 17.14
C VAL A 10 2.17 16.71 15.68
N PHE A 11 2.94 15.74 15.21
CA PHE A 11 2.79 15.20 13.85
C PHE A 11 1.43 14.53 13.62
N LEU A 12 0.96 13.72 14.59
CA LEU A 12 -0.36 13.09 14.52
C LEU A 12 -1.50 14.10 14.56
N LEU A 13 -1.39 15.12 15.42
CA LEU A 13 -2.35 16.22 15.47
C LEU A 13 -2.39 17.01 14.16
N PHE A 14 -1.22 17.27 13.57
CA PHE A 14 -1.12 17.90 12.27
C PHE A 14 -1.82 17.09 11.18
N LEU A 15 -1.57 15.77 11.12
CA LEU A 15 -2.27 14.87 10.19
C LEU A 15 -3.78 14.90 10.42
N ALA A 16 -4.25 14.85 11.66
CA ALA A 16 -5.67 14.89 11.98
C ALA A 16 -6.34 16.22 11.59
N ALA A 17 -5.59 17.31 11.59
CA ALA A 17 -6.08 18.66 11.24
C ALA A 17 -6.12 18.94 9.73
N ILE A 18 -5.45 18.14 8.89
CA ILE A 18 -5.39 18.36 7.43
C ILE A 18 -6.78 18.53 6.79
N PRO A 19 -7.79 17.66 7.05
CA PRO A 19 -9.10 17.82 6.44
C PRO A 19 -9.83 19.10 6.92
N LEU A 20 -9.51 19.61 8.11
CA LEU A 20 -10.08 20.85 8.65
C LEU A 20 -9.49 22.09 7.98
N MET A 21 -8.27 22.00 7.43
CA MET A 21 -7.61 23.07 6.71
C MET A 21 -8.11 23.24 5.26
N GLY A 22 -9.14 22.50 4.84
CA GLY A 22 -9.69 22.58 3.48
C GLY A 22 -8.84 21.88 2.41
N ILE A 23 -7.83 21.12 2.81
CA ILE A 23 -7.03 20.29 1.89
C ILE A 23 -7.87 19.10 1.47
N TYR A 24 -7.87 18.79 0.16
CA TYR A 24 -8.63 17.68 -0.40
C TYR A 24 -8.21 16.33 0.23
N PRO A 25 -9.11 15.64 0.96
CA PRO A 25 -8.74 14.47 1.77
C PRO A 25 -8.08 13.35 0.96
N ILE A 26 -8.51 13.14 -0.30
CA ILE A 26 -7.98 12.08 -1.18
C ILE A 26 -6.49 12.33 -1.48
N PHE A 27 -6.07 13.58 -1.61
CA PHE A 27 -4.65 13.92 -1.83
C PHE A 27 -3.81 13.54 -0.61
N ALA A 28 -4.28 13.89 0.59
CA ALA A 28 -3.58 13.55 1.82
C ALA A 28 -3.51 12.03 2.06
N MET A 29 -4.59 11.28 1.73
CA MET A 29 -4.57 9.82 1.77
C MET A 29 -3.52 9.21 0.85
N LYS A 30 -3.37 9.73 -0.37
CA LYS A 30 -2.32 9.28 -1.31
C LYS A 30 -0.93 9.51 -0.74
N ILE A 31 -0.68 10.67 -0.15
CA ILE A 31 0.62 10.98 0.49
C ILE A 31 0.91 9.97 1.61
N MET A 32 -0.06 9.69 2.49
CA MET A 32 0.12 8.71 3.58
C MET A 32 0.42 7.30 3.05
N CYS A 33 -0.27 6.85 2.00
CA CYS A 33 -0.01 5.56 1.37
C CYS A 33 1.42 5.48 0.79
N TYR A 34 1.85 6.52 0.08
CA TYR A 34 3.22 6.55 -0.46
C TYR A 34 4.29 6.72 0.62
N ALA A 35 3.99 7.44 1.69
CA ALA A 35 4.89 7.55 2.83
C ALA A 35 5.10 6.19 3.52
N LEU A 36 4.01 5.42 3.74
CA LEU A 36 4.10 4.07 4.29
C LEU A 36 4.88 3.12 3.35
N PHE A 37 4.64 3.22 2.05
CA PHE A 37 5.39 2.49 1.03
C PHE A 37 6.89 2.81 1.10
N ALA A 38 7.25 4.09 1.21
CA ALA A 38 8.64 4.52 1.35
C ALA A 38 9.28 4.01 2.66
N CYS A 39 8.54 4.00 3.77
CA CYS A 39 9.01 3.42 5.03
C CYS A 39 9.27 1.92 4.91
N ALA A 40 8.37 1.18 4.27
CA ALA A 40 8.55 -0.26 4.02
C ALA A 40 9.76 -0.55 3.11
N PHE A 41 9.96 0.28 2.08
CA PHE A 41 11.13 0.20 1.22
C PHE A 41 12.43 0.47 1.99
N ASN A 42 12.43 1.51 2.85
CA ASN A 42 13.59 1.86 3.67
C ASN A 42 13.92 0.77 4.70
N LEU A 43 12.90 0.10 5.25
CA LEU A 43 13.07 -1.06 6.13
C LEU A 43 13.87 -2.17 5.41
N LEU A 44 13.45 -2.54 4.20
CA LEU A 44 14.16 -3.57 3.44
C LEU A 44 15.60 -3.14 3.15
N LEU A 45 15.80 -1.92 2.66
CA LEU A 45 17.13 -1.40 2.36
C LEU A 45 18.02 -1.36 3.60
N GLY A 46 17.47 -0.96 4.75
CA GLY A 46 18.18 -0.86 6.01
C GLY A 46 18.62 -2.22 6.58
N PHE A 47 17.76 -3.23 6.51
CA PHE A 47 18.07 -4.56 7.04
C PHE A 47 18.91 -5.44 6.11
N THR A 48 18.61 -5.42 4.81
CA THR A 48 19.26 -6.32 3.86
C THR A 48 20.39 -5.68 3.07
N GLY A 49 20.45 -4.34 3.04
CA GLY A 49 21.35 -3.60 2.16
C GLY A 49 21.08 -3.82 0.66
N LEU A 50 19.95 -4.44 0.32
CA LEU A 50 19.58 -4.78 -1.05
C LEU A 50 18.57 -3.76 -1.61
N LEU A 51 18.97 -3.07 -2.67
CA LEU A 51 18.09 -2.16 -3.39
C LEU A 51 17.12 -2.96 -4.27
N SER A 52 15.84 -3.01 -3.90
CA SER A 52 14.81 -3.72 -4.67
C SER A 52 13.90 -2.75 -5.42
N PHE A 53 13.85 -2.86 -6.74
CA PHE A 53 12.87 -2.16 -7.57
C PHE A 53 11.53 -2.91 -7.71
N GLY A 54 11.38 -4.05 -7.04
CA GLY A 54 10.16 -4.86 -7.06
C GLY A 54 9.00 -4.35 -6.20
N HIS A 55 9.24 -3.39 -5.31
CA HIS A 55 8.23 -2.91 -4.35
C HIS A 55 6.98 -2.34 -5.02
N ALA A 56 7.14 -1.64 -6.15
CA ALA A 56 6.02 -1.09 -6.90
C ALA A 56 5.09 -2.19 -7.44
N ALA A 57 5.65 -3.35 -7.83
CA ALA A 57 4.87 -4.50 -8.27
C ALA A 57 4.00 -5.07 -7.13
N PHE A 58 4.50 -5.11 -5.90
CA PHE A 58 3.73 -5.59 -4.74
C PHE A 58 2.58 -4.64 -4.40
N LEU A 59 2.82 -3.34 -4.38
CA LEU A 59 1.78 -2.34 -4.15
C LEU A 59 0.70 -2.39 -5.24
N GLY A 60 1.12 -2.43 -6.52
CA GLY A 60 0.21 -2.50 -7.65
C GLY A 60 -0.61 -3.78 -7.67
N SER A 61 0.01 -4.94 -7.46
CA SER A 61 -0.71 -6.22 -7.43
C SER A 61 -1.70 -6.31 -6.27
N ALA A 62 -1.34 -5.81 -5.07
CA ALA A 62 -2.27 -5.72 -3.95
C ALA A 62 -3.47 -4.84 -4.28
N ALA A 63 -3.25 -3.66 -4.87
CA ALA A 63 -4.31 -2.72 -5.24
C ALA A 63 -5.26 -3.32 -6.30
N TYR A 64 -4.72 -3.94 -7.35
CA TYR A 64 -5.53 -4.59 -8.37
C TYR A 64 -6.31 -5.79 -7.82
N ALA A 65 -5.68 -6.66 -7.02
CA ALA A 65 -6.33 -7.82 -6.43
C ALA A 65 -7.46 -7.40 -5.48
N SER A 66 -7.21 -6.47 -4.57
CA SER A 66 -8.22 -5.98 -3.63
C SER A 66 -9.37 -5.28 -4.35
N GLY A 67 -9.08 -4.40 -5.32
CA GLY A 67 -10.09 -3.70 -6.10
C GLY A 67 -10.94 -4.65 -6.93
N HIS A 68 -10.34 -5.67 -7.56
CA HIS A 68 -11.04 -6.70 -8.32
C HIS A 68 -11.98 -7.52 -7.43
N ALA A 69 -11.50 -7.97 -6.26
CA ALA A 69 -12.30 -8.73 -5.30
C ALA A 69 -13.51 -7.93 -4.79
N MET A 70 -13.33 -6.65 -4.49
CA MET A 70 -14.42 -5.80 -4.06
C MET A 70 -15.42 -5.50 -5.18
N LYS A 71 -14.96 -5.32 -6.43
CA LYS A 71 -15.81 -4.94 -7.56
C LYS A 71 -16.60 -6.11 -8.14
N LEU A 72 -15.97 -7.27 -8.34
CA LEU A 72 -16.58 -8.43 -9.01
C LEU A 72 -17.12 -9.47 -8.05
N TRP A 73 -16.45 -9.71 -6.94
CA TRP A 73 -16.89 -10.70 -5.97
C TRP A 73 -17.72 -10.11 -4.84
N GLY A 74 -17.88 -8.77 -4.81
CA GLY A 74 -18.67 -8.09 -3.79
C GLY A 74 -18.10 -8.24 -2.38
N PHE A 75 -16.78 -8.45 -2.25
CA PHE A 75 -16.15 -8.58 -0.94
C PHE A 75 -16.27 -7.28 -0.15
N SER A 76 -16.43 -7.42 1.16
CA SER A 76 -16.28 -6.28 2.06
C SER A 76 -14.86 -5.70 1.98
N PRO A 77 -14.64 -4.42 2.30
CA PRO A 77 -13.32 -3.79 2.23
C PRO A 77 -12.25 -4.55 3.00
N GLU A 78 -12.58 -5.14 4.16
CA GLU A 78 -11.66 -5.92 4.98
C GLU A 78 -11.15 -7.16 4.24
N LEU A 79 -12.08 -7.91 3.65
CA LEU A 79 -11.76 -9.11 2.88
C LEU A 79 -10.99 -8.76 1.61
N GLY A 80 -11.34 -7.63 0.97
CA GLY A 80 -10.61 -7.13 -0.19
C GLY A 80 -9.16 -6.78 0.14
N ILE A 81 -8.92 -6.08 1.25
CA ILE A 81 -7.57 -5.73 1.72
C ILE A 81 -6.79 -7.01 2.08
N LEU A 82 -7.40 -7.94 2.82
CA LEU A 82 -6.76 -9.21 3.19
C LEU A 82 -6.35 -10.01 1.96
N TYR A 83 -7.24 -10.10 0.96
CA TYR A 83 -6.95 -10.76 -0.31
C TYR A 83 -5.80 -10.08 -1.05
N GLY A 84 -5.78 -8.73 -1.10
CA GLY A 84 -4.68 -7.97 -1.69
C GLY A 84 -3.33 -8.24 -0.99
N VAL A 85 -3.32 -8.32 0.34
CA VAL A 85 -2.12 -8.67 1.12
C VAL A 85 -1.65 -10.08 0.81
N LEU A 86 -2.54 -11.06 0.70
CA LEU A 86 -2.20 -12.43 0.35
C LEU A 86 -1.58 -12.52 -1.05
N VAL A 87 -2.18 -11.86 -2.04
CA VAL A 87 -1.67 -11.86 -3.43
C VAL A 87 -0.28 -11.18 -3.49
N ALA A 88 -0.11 -10.04 -2.85
CA ALA A 88 1.19 -9.36 -2.78
C ALA A 88 2.24 -10.19 -2.04
N GLY A 89 1.85 -10.89 -0.97
CA GLY A 89 2.73 -11.79 -0.22
C GLY A 89 3.21 -12.98 -1.05
N LEU A 90 2.29 -13.63 -1.79
CA LEU A 90 2.62 -14.73 -2.70
C LEU A 90 3.55 -14.25 -3.84
N LEU A 91 3.26 -13.09 -4.42
CA LEU A 91 4.11 -12.48 -5.44
C LEU A 91 5.50 -12.15 -4.86
N GLY A 92 5.54 -11.61 -3.64
CA GLY A 92 6.78 -11.31 -2.93
C GLY A 92 7.62 -12.56 -2.66
N LEU A 93 6.98 -13.67 -2.27
CA LEU A 93 7.66 -14.96 -2.10
C LEU A 93 8.23 -15.47 -3.43
N ALA A 94 7.44 -15.42 -4.51
CA ALA A 94 7.88 -15.87 -5.84
C ALA A 94 9.07 -15.02 -6.36
N MET A 95 8.94 -13.71 -6.34
CA MET A 95 9.99 -12.79 -6.78
C MET A 95 11.23 -12.86 -5.88
N GLY A 96 11.02 -12.96 -4.56
CA GLY A 96 12.09 -13.10 -3.58
C GLY A 96 12.88 -14.38 -3.77
N ALA A 97 12.21 -15.53 -3.97
CA ALA A 97 12.87 -16.82 -4.21
C ALA A 97 13.76 -16.81 -5.46
N LEU A 98 13.36 -16.05 -6.50
CA LEU A 98 14.15 -15.89 -7.72
C LEU A 98 15.33 -14.91 -7.53
N ALA A 99 15.06 -13.78 -6.86
CA ALA A 99 16.00 -12.66 -6.77
C ALA A 99 17.07 -12.85 -5.69
N ILE A 100 16.75 -13.51 -4.54
CA ILE A 100 17.65 -13.62 -3.37
C ILE A 100 18.93 -14.41 -3.66
N ARG A 101 18.95 -15.16 -4.76
CA ARG A 101 20.14 -15.91 -5.21
C ARG A 101 21.27 -15.02 -5.71
N ARG A 102 21.02 -13.74 -5.90
CA ARG A 102 21.97 -12.75 -6.40
C ARG A 102 22.04 -11.57 -5.43
N SER A 103 23.18 -10.92 -5.34
CA SER A 103 23.43 -9.77 -4.46
C SER A 103 23.85 -8.54 -5.26
N GLY A 104 23.81 -7.38 -4.61
CA GLY A 104 24.26 -6.12 -5.17
C GLY A 104 23.41 -5.67 -6.38
N ILE A 105 24.08 -5.18 -7.41
CA ILE A 105 23.42 -4.61 -8.60
C ILE A 105 22.60 -5.66 -9.38
N TYR A 106 23.03 -6.93 -9.37
CA TYR A 106 22.29 -8.01 -10.04
C TYR A 106 20.92 -8.24 -9.41
N PHE A 107 20.81 -8.14 -8.08
CA PHE A 107 19.53 -8.22 -7.38
C PHE A 107 18.61 -7.09 -7.82
N ALA A 108 19.12 -5.86 -7.90
CA ALA A 108 18.34 -4.69 -8.35
C ALA A 108 17.83 -4.87 -9.79
N MET A 109 18.67 -5.35 -10.70
CA MET A 109 18.29 -5.58 -12.10
C MET A 109 17.23 -6.68 -12.23
N ILE A 110 17.37 -7.79 -11.50
CA ILE A 110 16.39 -8.89 -11.52
C ILE A 110 15.04 -8.42 -10.98
N THR A 111 15.02 -7.71 -9.86
CA THR A 111 13.78 -7.20 -9.27
C THR A 111 13.11 -6.17 -10.17
N LEU A 112 13.89 -5.35 -10.89
CA LEU A 112 13.36 -4.43 -11.90
C LEU A 112 12.72 -5.20 -13.06
N ALA A 113 13.40 -6.19 -13.61
CA ALA A 113 12.88 -7.00 -14.73
C ALA A 113 11.58 -7.72 -14.33
N LEU A 114 11.56 -8.35 -13.15
CA LEU A 114 10.35 -9.02 -12.62
C LEU A 114 9.21 -8.04 -12.39
N SER A 115 9.49 -6.85 -11.88
CA SER A 115 8.50 -5.80 -11.67
C SER A 115 7.89 -5.33 -13.00
N GLN A 116 8.69 -5.18 -14.07
CA GLN A 116 8.21 -4.86 -15.40
C GLN A 116 7.34 -5.98 -15.99
N MET A 117 7.71 -7.25 -15.79
CA MET A 117 6.85 -8.37 -16.20
C MET A 117 5.48 -8.33 -15.53
N VAL A 118 5.44 -8.06 -14.21
CA VAL A 118 4.18 -7.91 -13.46
C VAL A 118 3.37 -6.71 -13.97
N TYR A 119 4.03 -5.59 -14.24
CA TYR A 119 3.39 -4.40 -14.81
C TYR A 119 2.72 -4.70 -16.16
N PHE A 120 3.45 -5.31 -17.11
CA PHE A 120 2.89 -5.67 -18.42
C PHE A 120 1.78 -6.71 -18.32
N PHE A 121 1.89 -7.66 -17.40
CA PHE A 121 0.81 -8.60 -17.13
C PHE A 121 -0.48 -7.87 -16.73
N PHE A 122 -0.43 -6.95 -15.77
CA PHE A 122 -1.60 -6.19 -15.34
C PHE A 122 -2.10 -5.20 -16.42
N LEU A 123 -1.21 -4.68 -17.26
CA LEU A 123 -1.60 -3.80 -18.34
C LEU A 123 -2.40 -4.52 -19.44
N GLN A 124 -2.05 -5.78 -19.74
CA GLN A 124 -2.71 -6.57 -20.79
C GLN A 124 -3.89 -7.41 -20.28
N ALA A 125 -3.98 -7.65 -18.99
CA ALA A 125 -5.02 -8.49 -18.42
C ALA A 125 -6.39 -7.81 -18.50
N LYS A 126 -7.36 -8.45 -19.14
CA LYS A 126 -8.72 -7.90 -19.29
C LYS A 126 -9.44 -7.67 -17.93
N PHE A 127 -9.12 -8.46 -16.92
CA PHE A 127 -9.75 -8.35 -15.60
C PHE A 127 -9.30 -7.11 -14.81
N THR A 128 -8.18 -6.49 -15.17
CA THR A 128 -7.68 -5.25 -14.55
C THR A 128 -8.22 -3.98 -15.19
N GLY A 129 -8.93 -4.09 -16.32
CA GLY A 129 -9.37 -2.96 -17.12
C GLY A 129 -8.34 -2.48 -18.15
N GLY A 130 -7.21 -3.20 -18.29
CA GLY A 130 -6.16 -2.88 -19.26
C GLY A 130 -5.50 -1.51 -19.00
N GLU A 131 -5.35 -0.70 -20.02
CA GLU A 131 -4.72 0.63 -19.94
C GLU A 131 -5.53 1.63 -19.09
N ASP A 132 -6.86 1.49 -19.06
CA ASP A 132 -7.74 2.38 -18.27
C ASP A 132 -7.67 2.08 -16.77
N GLY A 133 -7.18 0.90 -16.39
CA GLY A 133 -7.10 0.44 -15.02
C GLY A 133 -8.47 0.11 -14.38
N LEU A 134 -8.46 -0.31 -13.13
CA LEU A 134 -9.66 -0.68 -12.43
C LEU A 134 -10.37 0.57 -11.87
N GLN A 135 -11.46 0.98 -12.50
CA GLN A 135 -12.26 2.13 -12.09
C GLN A 135 -13.57 1.68 -11.41
N GLY A 136 -14.16 2.60 -10.59
CA GLY A 136 -15.47 2.37 -9.99
C GLY A 136 -15.49 1.27 -8.93
N VAL A 137 -14.41 1.12 -8.16
CA VAL A 137 -14.38 0.20 -7.01
C VAL A 137 -15.37 0.71 -5.95
N PRO A 138 -16.35 -0.12 -5.52
CA PRO A 138 -17.35 0.30 -4.55
C PRO A 138 -16.69 0.56 -3.19
N ARG A 139 -17.04 1.71 -2.59
CA ARG A 139 -16.68 2.03 -1.21
C ARG A 139 -17.74 1.42 -0.31
N GLY A 140 -17.45 0.28 0.29
CA GLY A 140 -18.37 -0.40 1.21
C GLY A 140 -18.40 0.21 2.60
N THR A 141 -18.90 -0.57 3.56
CA THR A 141 -18.83 -0.26 5.00
C THR A 141 -17.77 -1.12 5.64
N LEU A 142 -16.93 -0.52 6.49
CA LEU A 142 -15.91 -1.25 7.27
C LEU A 142 -16.62 -1.88 8.49
N PHE A 143 -16.56 -3.21 8.63
CA PHE A 143 -17.22 -3.99 9.68
C PHE A 143 -18.71 -3.68 9.87
N GLY A 144 -19.39 -3.14 8.85
CA GLY A 144 -20.78 -2.72 8.96
C GLY A 144 -21.04 -1.48 9.83
N LEU A 145 -19.99 -0.88 10.41
CA LEU A 145 -20.09 0.23 11.36
C LEU A 145 -19.66 1.57 10.77
N ILE A 146 -18.63 1.58 9.94
CA ILE A 146 -18.06 2.80 9.38
C ILE A 146 -18.37 2.87 7.90
N ASP A 147 -19.17 3.87 7.49
CA ASP A 147 -19.45 4.11 6.07
C ASP A 147 -18.24 4.79 5.40
N LEU A 148 -17.62 4.10 4.46
CA LEU A 148 -16.46 4.58 3.69
C LEU A 148 -16.86 5.46 2.49
N LYS A 149 -18.16 5.70 2.28
CA LYS A 149 -18.63 6.61 1.22
C LYS A 149 -18.23 8.05 1.50
N SER A 150 -18.18 8.43 2.80
CA SER A 150 -17.68 9.73 3.23
C SER A 150 -16.16 9.79 3.10
N ASP A 151 -15.64 10.81 2.40
CA ASP A 151 -14.19 11.02 2.24
C ASP A 151 -13.49 11.26 3.58
N LEU A 152 -14.18 11.85 4.57
CA LEU A 152 -13.65 12.06 5.92
C LEU A 152 -13.47 10.75 6.68
N ASN A 153 -14.48 9.88 6.65
CA ASN A 153 -14.39 8.58 7.32
C ASN A 153 -13.27 7.73 6.71
N LEU A 154 -13.19 7.71 5.38
CA LEU A 154 -12.12 7.03 4.65
C LEU A 154 -10.74 7.58 5.05
N TYR A 155 -10.62 8.91 5.18
CA TYR A 155 -9.39 9.56 5.61
C TYR A 155 -8.92 9.06 6.97
N TYR A 156 -9.80 9.05 7.97
CA TYR A 156 -9.43 8.60 9.32
C TYR A 156 -9.08 7.11 9.39
N VAL A 157 -9.74 6.28 8.58
CA VAL A 157 -9.39 4.86 8.46
C VAL A 157 -7.99 4.69 7.85
N VAL A 158 -7.68 5.40 6.77
CA VAL A 158 -6.34 5.37 6.14
C VAL A 158 -5.28 5.91 7.10
N MET A 159 -5.58 6.98 7.84
CA MET A 159 -4.68 7.52 8.87
C MET A 159 -4.41 6.49 9.97
N GLY A 160 -5.44 5.77 10.43
CA GLY A 160 -5.29 4.69 11.41
C GLY A 160 -4.39 3.57 10.92
N LEU A 161 -4.58 3.12 9.68
CA LEU A 161 -3.73 2.12 9.04
C LEU A 161 -2.28 2.61 8.86
N PHE A 162 -2.10 3.87 8.48
CA PHE A 162 -0.79 4.50 8.38
C PHE A 162 -0.05 4.50 9.71
N VAL A 163 -0.70 4.93 10.78
CA VAL A 163 -0.09 4.98 12.13
C VAL A 163 0.27 3.57 12.61
N LEU A 164 -0.63 2.60 12.40
CA LEU A 164 -0.39 1.21 12.75
C LEU A 164 0.80 0.62 11.98
N GLY A 165 0.84 0.80 10.67
CA GLY A 165 1.94 0.35 9.82
C GLY A 165 3.26 1.02 10.18
N TYR A 166 3.26 2.33 10.44
CA TYR A 166 4.44 3.07 10.89
C TYR A 166 4.94 2.54 12.25
N PHE A 167 4.04 2.27 13.18
CA PHE A 167 4.39 1.74 14.50
C PHE A 167 5.02 0.35 14.41
N ILE A 168 4.49 -0.53 13.54
CA ILE A 168 5.07 -1.86 13.29
C ILE A 168 6.50 -1.71 12.75
N ILE A 169 6.69 -0.85 11.74
CA ILE A 169 8.00 -0.63 11.12
C ILE A 169 8.99 -0.03 12.13
N TRP A 170 8.53 0.90 12.97
CA TRP A 170 9.40 1.54 13.98
C TRP A 170 9.85 0.56 15.07
N ARG A 171 9.03 -0.44 15.39
CA ARG A 171 9.36 -1.44 16.40
C ARG A 171 10.25 -2.57 15.87
N THR A 172 10.30 -2.78 14.57
CA THR A 172 11.14 -3.80 13.91
C THR A 172 12.57 -3.34 13.74
#